data_12253d50f408bbaa28321ae2fec63931
#
_entry.id   12253d50f408bbaa28321ae2fec63931
#
_cell.length_a   1.000
_cell.length_b   1.000
_cell.length_c   1.000
_cell.angle_alpha   90.00
_cell.angle_beta   90.00
_cell.angle_gamma   90.00
#
_symmetry.space_group_name_H-M   'P 1'
#
loop_
_entity.id
_entity.type
_entity.pdbx_description
1 polymer ?
#
loop_
_entity_poly.entity_id
_entity_poly.type
_entity_poly.pdbx_seq_one_letter_code
_entity_poly.pdbx_strand_id
1 'polypeptide(L)'
;MLKIKSMAHKAIDIAKTLTTFVNAEYGDFLSNLKIQKLLYYAQGLSLVLHHKPLFEEKIIAWQYGPVVEEVYHELKTFSNGPITIENHNNDFLSDDELDLLREVYDVFGQFSATKLVEMTHSETPWKTTTIRSEITHTKLKKHFITLVTNEQTEKI
;
A
#
# COMPACT_ATOMS: atom_id res chain seq x y z
N MET A 1 16.63 -9.38 29.17
CA MET A 1 16.33 -9.84 27.81
C MET A 1 15.90 -8.67 26.94
N LEU A 2 16.57 -8.50 25.82
CA LEU A 2 16.28 -7.39 24.91
C LEU A 2 14.97 -7.69 24.16
N LYS A 3 13.98 -6.80 24.30
CA LYS A 3 12.79 -6.81 23.45
C LYS A 3 13.10 -5.99 22.22
N ILE A 4 13.16 -6.63 21.07
CA ILE A 4 13.30 -5.92 19.81
C ILE A 4 11.91 -5.39 19.45
N LYS A 5 11.74 -4.08 19.47
CA LYS A 5 10.51 -3.46 18.99
C LYS A 5 10.38 -3.69 17.50
N SER A 6 9.15 -3.93 17.03
CA SER A 6 8.87 -3.91 15.62
C SER A 6 9.33 -2.57 15.05
N MET A 7 10.11 -2.60 13.96
CA MET A 7 10.54 -1.39 13.25
C MET A 7 9.53 -0.95 12.21
N ALA A 8 8.40 -1.65 12.11
CA ALA A 8 7.34 -1.32 11.17
C ALA A 8 6.60 -0.05 11.62
N HIS A 9 6.19 0.73 10.64
CA HIS A 9 5.46 1.97 10.86
C HIS A 9 3.97 1.69 11.08
N LYS A 10 3.22 2.74 11.39
CA LYS A 10 1.77 2.68 11.36
C LYS A 10 1.29 2.97 9.94
N ALA A 11 0.31 2.20 9.49
CA ALA A 11 -0.19 2.31 8.12
C ALA A 11 -0.75 3.70 7.81
N ILE A 12 -1.35 4.38 8.81
CA ILE A 12 -1.87 5.73 8.60
C ILE A 12 -0.74 6.72 8.26
N ASP A 13 0.43 6.55 8.85
CA ASP A 13 1.57 7.43 8.56
C ASP A 13 2.07 7.20 7.13
N ILE A 14 2.06 5.95 6.66
CA ILE A 14 2.39 5.63 5.27
C ILE A 14 1.34 6.24 4.32
N ALA A 15 0.06 6.13 4.65
CA ALA A 15 -1.01 6.73 3.87
C ALA A 15 -0.83 8.25 3.74
N LYS A 16 -0.50 8.92 4.84
CA LYS A 16 -0.23 10.36 4.83
C LYS A 16 0.95 10.72 3.94
N THR A 17 2.02 9.91 3.96
CA THR A 17 3.16 10.11 3.08
C THR A 17 2.75 10.02 1.61
N LEU A 18 1.93 9.05 1.24
CA LEU A 18 1.45 8.91 -0.14
C LEU A 18 0.70 10.16 -0.60
N THR A 19 -0.05 10.80 0.28
CA THR A 19 -0.76 12.05 -0.09
C THR A 19 0.18 13.20 -0.40
N THR A 20 1.41 13.20 0.13
CA THR A 20 2.38 14.26 -0.14
C THR A 20 2.91 14.23 -1.57
N PHE A 21 2.76 13.10 -2.28
CA PHE A 21 3.23 12.97 -3.66
C PHE A 21 2.23 13.50 -4.69
N VAL A 22 1.01 13.78 -4.26
CA VAL A 22 -0.06 14.21 -5.17
C VAL A 22 0.25 15.58 -5.74
N ASN A 23 0.13 15.72 -7.06
CA ASN A 23 0.23 17.02 -7.74
C ASN A 23 -1.16 17.50 -8.09
N ALA A 24 -1.73 18.34 -7.23
CA ALA A 24 -3.08 18.88 -7.39
C ALA A 24 -3.24 19.77 -8.64
N GLU A 25 -2.13 20.35 -9.13
CA GLU A 25 -2.16 21.19 -10.33
C GLU A 25 -2.56 20.40 -11.57
N TYR A 26 -2.28 19.09 -11.60
CA TYR A 26 -2.67 18.21 -12.70
C TYR A 26 -4.00 17.49 -12.44
N GLY A 27 -4.74 17.90 -11.40
CA GLY A 27 -6.02 17.29 -11.08
C GLY A 27 -5.91 15.92 -10.38
N ASP A 28 -4.71 15.53 -9.96
CA ASP A 28 -4.51 14.27 -9.24
C ASP A 28 -5.07 14.38 -7.82
N PHE A 29 -5.61 13.27 -7.33
CA PHE A 29 -5.96 13.16 -5.91
C PHE A 29 -5.97 11.70 -5.50
N LEU A 30 -5.84 11.45 -4.20
CA LEU A 30 -5.99 10.12 -3.62
C LEU A 30 -7.28 10.06 -2.82
N SER A 31 -8.14 9.10 -3.16
CA SER A 31 -9.30 8.74 -2.36
C SER A 31 -8.94 7.65 -1.36
N ASN A 32 -9.82 7.42 -0.38
CA ASN A 32 -9.64 6.32 0.57
C ASN A 32 -9.49 4.99 -0.18
N LEU A 33 -10.37 4.72 -1.15
CA LEU A 33 -10.31 3.48 -1.93
C LEU A 33 -8.96 3.30 -2.62
N LYS A 34 -8.45 4.36 -3.24
CA LYS A 34 -7.17 4.30 -3.95
C LYS A 34 -5.99 4.11 -3.00
N ILE A 35 -5.99 4.82 -1.87
CA ILE A 35 -4.96 4.67 -0.84
C ILE A 35 -4.88 3.23 -0.34
N GLN A 36 -6.01 2.57 -0.13
CA GLN A 36 -6.03 1.18 0.33
C GLN A 36 -5.25 0.27 -0.62
N LYS A 37 -5.41 0.46 -1.92
CA LYS A 37 -4.72 -0.35 -2.92
C LYS A 37 -3.23 -0.03 -2.96
N LEU A 38 -2.86 1.24 -2.82
CA LEU A 38 -1.45 1.63 -2.77
C LEU A 38 -0.75 1.08 -1.52
N LEU A 39 -1.43 1.04 -0.38
CA LEU A 39 -0.91 0.42 0.84
C LEU A 39 -0.65 -1.07 0.64
N TYR A 40 -1.56 -1.77 -0.01
CA TYR A 40 -1.39 -3.19 -0.33
C TYR A 40 -0.13 -3.41 -1.19
N TYR A 41 0.05 -2.63 -2.25
CA TYR A 41 1.24 -2.76 -3.10
C TYR A 41 2.51 -2.40 -2.35
N ALA A 42 2.49 -1.35 -1.54
CA ALA A 42 3.64 -0.95 -0.74
C ALA A 42 4.06 -2.04 0.25
N GLN A 43 3.09 -2.64 0.94
CA GLN A 43 3.37 -3.72 1.90
C GLN A 43 3.96 -4.94 1.20
N GLY A 44 3.35 -5.36 0.10
CA GLY A 44 3.83 -6.52 -0.64
C GLY A 44 5.24 -6.34 -1.17
N LEU A 45 5.53 -5.18 -1.74
CA LEU A 45 6.86 -4.88 -2.26
C LEU A 45 7.89 -4.74 -1.14
N SER A 46 7.53 -4.13 -0.01
CA SER A 46 8.43 -4.04 1.14
C SER A 46 8.84 -5.41 1.65
N LEU A 47 7.88 -6.34 1.73
CA LEU A 47 8.16 -7.70 2.20
C LEU A 47 9.19 -8.43 1.33
N VAL A 48 9.16 -8.22 0.00
CA VAL A 48 10.07 -8.93 -0.90
C VAL A 48 11.34 -8.16 -1.22
N LEU A 49 11.31 -6.84 -1.24
CA LEU A 49 12.50 -6.01 -1.54
C LEU A 49 13.31 -5.66 -0.29
N HIS A 50 12.64 -5.35 0.81
CA HIS A 50 13.28 -4.94 2.07
C HIS A 50 13.26 -6.03 3.14
N HIS A 51 12.64 -7.17 2.86
CA HIS A 51 12.55 -8.34 3.74
C HIS A 51 11.89 -8.04 5.09
N LYS A 52 10.99 -7.05 5.12
CA LYS A 52 10.26 -6.66 6.33
C LYS A 52 8.94 -5.97 5.96
N PRO A 53 7.94 -6.03 6.85
CA PRO A 53 6.73 -5.26 6.63
C PRO A 53 7.01 -3.75 6.74
N LEU A 54 6.33 -2.96 5.93
CA LEU A 54 6.41 -1.51 5.99
C LEU A 54 5.56 -0.96 7.13
N PHE A 55 4.41 -1.58 7.37
CA PHE A 55 3.52 -1.20 8.48
C PHE A 55 3.04 -2.46 9.21
N GLU A 56 2.56 -2.26 10.45
CA GLU A 56 2.24 -3.37 11.35
C GLU A 56 0.80 -3.89 11.23
N GLU A 57 -0.12 -3.07 10.73
CA GLU A 57 -1.53 -3.42 10.62
C GLU A 57 -1.75 -4.51 9.57
N LYS A 58 -2.81 -5.29 9.77
CA LYS A 58 -3.20 -6.36 8.86
C LYS A 58 -3.91 -5.79 7.63
N ILE A 59 -3.74 -6.47 6.51
CA ILE A 59 -4.52 -6.23 5.30
C ILE A 59 -5.65 -7.27 5.27
N ILE A 60 -6.87 -6.80 5.08
CA ILE A 60 -8.07 -7.63 5.11
C ILE A 60 -8.68 -7.67 3.71
N ALA A 61 -9.19 -8.83 3.30
CA ALA A 61 -9.88 -8.96 2.02
C ALA A 61 -11.32 -8.44 2.16
N TRP A 62 -11.59 -7.28 1.53
CA TRP A 62 -12.95 -6.75 1.43
C TRP A 62 -13.48 -6.95 0.02
N GLN A 63 -14.78 -6.68 -0.17
CA GLN A 63 -15.45 -6.85 -1.46
C GLN A 63 -14.74 -6.09 -2.60
N TYR A 64 -14.25 -4.89 -2.35
CA TYR A 64 -13.57 -4.06 -3.34
C TYR A 64 -12.05 -4.15 -3.27
N GLY A 65 -11.54 -5.25 -2.75
CA GLY A 65 -10.12 -5.53 -2.71
C GLY A 65 -9.50 -5.47 -1.32
N PRO A 66 -8.16 -5.45 -1.24
CA PRO A 66 -7.45 -5.39 0.03
C PRO A 66 -7.65 -4.05 0.73
N VAL A 67 -7.81 -4.08 2.06
CA VAL A 67 -8.06 -2.89 2.89
C VAL A 67 -7.28 -3.01 4.21
N VAL A 68 -6.67 -1.91 4.63
CA VAL A 68 -6.19 -1.72 6.00
C VAL A 68 -7.32 -1.02 6.76
N GLU A 69 -8.04 -1.76 7.58
CA GLU A 69 -9.29 -1.29 8.21
C GLU A 69 -9.08 -0.04 9.07
N GLU A 70 -7.99 0.01 9.84
CA GLU A 70 -7.68 1.15 10.69
C GLU A 70 -7.54 2.44 9.88
N VAL A 71 -6.87 2.35 8.73
CA VAL A 71 -6.72 3.50 7.82
C VAL A 71 -8.05 3.87 7.19
N TYR A 72 -8.81 2.86 6.75
CA TYR A 72 -10.13 3.09 6.15
C TYR A 72 -11.03 3.90 7.09
N HIS A 73 -11.09 3.49 8.36
CA HIS A 73 -11.95 4.16 9.34
C HIS A 73 -11.48 5.58 9.64
N GLU A 74 -10.19 5.82 9.67
CA GLU A 74 -9.66 7.17 9.92
C GLU A 74 -9.91 8.11 8.75
N LEU A 75 -9.86 7.59 7.51
CA LEU A 75 -10.01 8.41 6.30
C LEU A 75 -11.44 8.49 5.78
N LYS A 76 -12.38 7.76 6.35
CA LYS A 76 -13.76 7.73 5.83
C LYS A 76 -14.49 9.07 5.91
N THR A 77 -14.03 10.01 6.74
CA THR A 77 -14.58 11.36 6.81
C THR A 77 -14.46 12.11 5.48
N PHE A 78 -13.51 11.73 4.62
CA PHE A 78 -13.34 12.32 3.30
C PHE A 78 -14.31 11.72 2.27
N SER A 79 -15.11 10.74 2.66
CA SER A 79 -16.03 10.01 1.76
C SER A 79 -15.30 9.49 0.51
N ASN A 80 -15.80 9.76 -0.68
CA ASN A 80 -15.16 9.37 -1.94
C ASN A 80 -14.26 10.45 -2.51
N GLY A 81 -14.08 11.54 -1.77
CA GLY A 81 -13.33 12.69 -2.23
C GLY A 81 -11.84 12.60 -1.95
N PRO A 82 -11.13 13.67 -2.34
CA PRO A 82 -9.69 13.73 -2.13
C PRO A 82 -9.35 13.81 -0.65
N ILE A 83 -8.32 13.09 -0.27
CA ILE A 83 -7.79 13.14 1.09
C ILE A 83 -6.78 14.27 1.15
N THR A 84 -7.01 15.21 2.07
CA THR A 84 -6.13 16.35 2.28
C THR A 84 -5.54 16.26 3.68
N ILE A 85 -4.22 16.19 3.75
CA ILE A 85 -3.47 16.10 5.01
C ILE A 85 -2.53 17.31 5.07
N GLU A 86 -2.59 18.04 6.17
CA GLU A 86 -1.72 19.19 6.40
C GLU A 86 -0.59 18.82 7.36
N ASN A 87 0.56 19.48 7.17
CA ASN A 87 1.68 19.41 8.11
C ASN A 87 2.25 17.99 8.34
N HIS A 88 2.19 17.13 7.33
CA HIS A 88 2.81 15.81 7.40
C HIS A 88 4.27 15.87 6.96
N ASN A 89 5.13 15.24 7.73
CA ASN A 89 6.57 15.20 7.53
C ASN A 89 6.99 13.75 7.30
N ASN A 90 7.84 13.52 6.29
CA ASN A 90 8.28 12.18 5.89
C ASN A 90 9.60 11.74 6.55
N ASP A 91 10.11 12.51 7.52
CA ASP A 91 11.43 12.25 8.15
C ASP A 91 11.48 10.93 8.93
N PHE A 92 10.33 10.34 9.28
CA PHE A 92 10.28 9.05 9.98
C PHE A 92 10.67 7.88 9.07
N LEU A 93 10.71 8.08 7.75
CA LEU A 93 11.04 7.05 6.77
C LEU A 93 12.54 7.07 6.45
N SER A 94 13.11 5.88 6.21
CA SER A 94 14.45 5.79 5.62
C SER A 94 14.38 6.19 4.16
N ASP A 95 15.54 6.48 3.56
CA ASP A 95 15.62 6.83 2.14
C ASP A 95 15.07 5.70 1.26
N ASP A 96 15.38 4.44 1.60
CA ASP A 96 14.89 3.28 0.85
C ASP A 96 13.37 3.14 0.95
N GLU A 97 12.80 3.40 2.13
CA GLU A 97 11.35 3.36 2.31
C GLU A 97 10.65 4.46 1.52
N LEU A 98 11.23 5.66 1.54
CA LEU A 98 10.67 6.79 0.78
C LEU A 98 10.73 6.51 -0.73
N ASP A 99 11.85 5.97 -1.21
CA ASP A 99 12.01 5.59 -2.61
C ASP A 99 10.98 4.52 -3.03
N LEU A 100 10.75 3.53 -2.17
CA LEU A 100 9.73 2.51 -2.40
C LEU A 100 8.35 3.13 -2.57
N LEU A 101 7.98 4.05 -1.68
CA LEU A 101 6.66 4.70 -1.72
C LEU A 101 6.51 5.57 -2.96
N ARG A 102 7.57 6.29 -3.36
CA ARG A 102 7.53 7.07 -4.61
C ARG A 102 7.34 6.17 -5.82
N GLU A 103 8.02 5.03 -5.85
CA GLU A 103 7.88 4.08 -6.95
C GLU A 103 6.47 3.47 -6.99
N VAL A 104 5.92 3.11 -5.84
CA VAL A 104 4.54 2.63 -5.74
C VAL A 104 3.57 3.68 -6.27
N TYR A 105 3.75 4.92 -5.88
CA TYR A 105 2.91 6.02 -6.35
C TYR A 105 3.04 6.22 -7.87
N ASP A 106 4.28 6.21 -8.38
CA ASP A 106 4.52 6.44 -9.81
C ASP A 106 3.95 5.31 -10.67
N VAL A 107 4.11 4.06 -10.25
CA VAL A 107 3.65 2.89 -11.02
C VAL A 107 2.15 2.67 -10.87
N PHE A 108 1.66 2.59 -9.63
CA PHE A 108 0.26 2.22 -9.36
C PHE A 108 -0.65 3.43 -9.20
N GLY A 109 -0.12 4.56 -8.77
CA GLY A 109 -0.89 5.78 -8.60
C GLY A 109 -1.41 6.37 -9.90
N GLN A 110 -0.85 5.99 -11.04
CA GLN A 110 -1.35 6.41 -12.35
C GLN A 110 -2.70 5.80 -12.70
N PHE A 111 -3.05 4.68 -12.07
CA PHE A 111 -4.33 4.00 -12.35
C PHE A 111 -5.45 4.59 -11.52
N SER A 112 -6.67 4.55 -12.05
CA SER A 112 -7.85 4.94 -11.29
C SER A 112 -8.12 3.98 -10.14
N ALA A 113 -8.89 4.42 -9.14
CA ALA A 113 -9.29 3.54 -8.04
C ALA A 113 -10.02 2.29 -8.57
N THR A 114 -10.91 2.46 -9.55
CA THR A 114 -11.64 1.35 -10.17
C THR A 114 -10.69 0.36 -10.84
N LYS A 115 -9.69 0.86 -11.56
CA LYS A 115 -8.70 0.00 -12.21
C LYS A 115 -7.88 -0.76 -11.19
N LEU A 116 -7.49 -0.13 -10.09
CA LEU A 116 -6.76 -0.81 -9.02
C LEU A 116 -7.60 -1.89 -8.34
N VAL A 117 -8.90 -1.67 -8.15
CA VAL A 117 -9.82 -2.71 -7.67
C VAL A 117 -9.77 -3.92 -8.60
N GLU A 118 -9.90 -3.67 -9.91
CA GLU A 118 -9.86 -4.71 -10.93
C GLU A 118 -8.55 -5.50 -10.89
N MET A 119 -7.42 -4.78 -10.81
CA MET A 119 -6.09 -5.40 -10.75
C MET A 119 -5.95 -6.30 -9.52
N THR A 120 -6.30 -5.80 -8.32
CA THR A 120 -6.18 -6.58 -7.09
C THR A 120 -7.10 -7.78 -7.08
N HIS A 121 -8.29 -7.68 -7.70
CA HIS A 121 -9.23 -8.81 -7.83
C HIS A 121 -8.67 -9.95 -8.68
N SER A 122 -7.77 -9.66 -9.61
CA SER A 122 -7.13 -10.67 -10.44
C SER A 122 -5.89 -11.29 -9.80
N GLU A 123 -5.42 -10.75 -8.68
CA GLU A 123 -4.19 -11.20 -8.01
C GLU A 123 -4.48 -12.24 -6.93
N THR A 124 -3.58 -13.22 -6.80
CA THR A 124 -3.79 -14.36 -5.89
C THR A 124 -3.94 -14.01 -4.42
N PRO A 125 -3.27 -12.97 -3.87
CA PRO A 125 -3.47 -12.65 -2.45
C PRO A 125 -4.92 -12.39 -2.08
N TRP A 126 -5.65 -11.63 -2.90
CA TRP A 126 -7.06 -11.36 -2.65
C TRP A 126 -7.94 -12.54 -3.07
N LYS A 127 -7.71 -13.09 -4.27
CA LYS A 127 -8.52 -14.18 -4.83
C LYS A 127 -8.58 -15.42 -3.94
N THR A 128 -7.49 -15.71 -3.23
CA THR A 128 -7.38 -16.91 -2.39
C THR A 128 -7.68 -16.66 -0.92
N THR A 129 -8.15 -15.47 -0.58
CA THR A 129 -8.49 -15.12 0.80
C THR A 129 -9.99 -14.97 0.95
N THR A 130 -10.56 -15.61 1.96
CA THR A 130 -11.99 -15.47 2.28
C THR A 130 -12.27 -14.01 2.64
N ILE A 131 -13.39 -13.47 2.12
CA ILE A 131 -13.81 -12.10 2.44
C ILE A 131 -13.88 -11.92 3.96
N ARG A 132 -13.36 -10.81 4.47
CA ARG A 132 -13.24 -10.44 5.88
C ARG A 132 -12.09 -11.14 6.62
N SER A 133 -11.32 -11.98 5.93
CA SER A 133 -10.13 -12.61 6.52
C SER A 133 -8.87 -11.87 6.14
N GLU A 134 -7.81 -12.09 6.92
CA GLU A 134 -6.51 -11.48 6.69
C GLU A 134 -5.84 -12.02 5.42
N ILE A 135 -5.33 -11.12 4.59
CA ILE A 135 -4.39 -11.47 3.54
C ILE A 135 -3.00 -11.53 4.19
N THR A 136 -2.48 -12.74 4.37
CA THR A 136 -1.27 -12.96 5.14
C THR A 136 0.00 -12.46 4.45
N HIS A 137 1.04 -12.18 5.24
CA HIS A 137 2.36 -11.84 4.69
C HIS A 137 2.89 -12.96 3.80
N THR A 138 2.61 -14.22 4.12
CA THR A 138 3.01 -15.37 3.29
C THR A 138 2.41 -15.29 1.89
N LYS A 139 1.11 -14.97 1.78
CA LYS A 139 0.44 -14.80 0.49
C LYS A 139 1.00 -13.62 -0.29
N LEU A 140 1.26 -12.50 0.41
CA LEU A 140 1.85 -11.32 -0.22
C LEU A 140 3.24 -11.62 -0.77
N LYS A 141 4.11 -12.24 0.02
CA LYS A 141 5.46 -12.60 -0.41
C LYS A 141 5.43 -13.51 -1.63
N LYS A 142 4.59 -14.54 -1.60
CA LYS A 142 4.49 -15.50 -2.69
C LYS A 142 4.09 -14.86 -4.01
N HIS A 143 3.17 -13.89 -3.95
CA HIS A 143 2.73 -13.18 -5.15
C HIS A 143 3.77 -12.13 -5.60
N PHE A 144 4.20 -11.27 -4.68
CA PHE A 144 5.05 -10.13 -5.03
C PHE A 144 6.46 -10.56 -5.47
N ILE A 145 6.96 -11.70 -4.99
CA ILE A 145 8.26 -12.20 -5.46
C ILE A 145 8.23 -12.51 -6.96
N THR A 146 7.09 -12.96 -7.49
CA THR A 146 6.96 -13.24 -8.92
C THR A 146 7.05 -11.97 -9.77
N LEU A 147 6.51 -10.87 -9.26
CA LEU A 147 6.56 -9.58 -9.96
C LEU A 147 8.00 -9.06 -10.05
N VAL A 148 8.73 -9.10 -8.94
CA VAL A 148 10.12 -8.64 -8.88
C VAL A 148 11.02 -9.51 -9.76
N THR A 149 10.86 -10.82 -9.69
CA THR A 149 11.66 -11.77 -10.49
C THR A 149 11.41 -11.59 -11.98
N ASN A 150 10.16 -11.39 -12.38
CA ASN A 150 9.80 -11.18 -13.78
C ASN A 150 10.41 -9.89 -14.33
N GLU A 151 10.39 -8.79 -13.57
CA GLU A 151 11.05 -7.55 -13.97
C GLU A 151 12.55 -7.72 -14.19
N GLN A 152 13.22 -8.44 -13.30
CA GLN A 152 14.64 -8.73 -13.44
C GLN A 152 14.93 -9.57 -14.68
N THR A 153 14.07 -10.51 -15.03
CA THR A 153 14.19 -11.33 -16.21
C THR A 153 14.01 -10.51 -17.49
N GLU A 154 13.08 -9.57 -17.50
CA GLU A 154 12.84 -8.71 -18.66
C GLU A 154 13.98 -7.72 -18.94
N LYS A 155 14.80 -7.40 -17.94
CA LYS A 155 15.93 -6.49 -18.08
C LYS A 155 17.21 -7.15 -18.62
N ILE A 156 17.20 -8.44 -18.79
CA ILE A 156 18.29 -9.21 -19.38
C ILE A 156 18.06 -9.29 -20.92
#